data_1a1ea9e662c1f513222bd922e0f8fd72
#
_entry.id   1a1ea9e662c1f513222bd922e0f8fd72
#
_cell.length_a   1.000
_cell.length_b   1.000
_cell.length_c   1.000
_cell.angle_alpha   90.00
_cell.angle_beta   90.00
_cell.angle_gamma   90.00
#
_symmetry.space_group_name_H-M   'P 1'
#
loop_
_entity.id
_entity.type
_entity.pdbx_description
1 polymer ?
#
loop_
_entity_poly.entity_id
_entity_poly.type
_entity_poly.pdbx_seq_one_letter_code
_entity_poly.pdbx_strand_id
1 'polypeptide(L)'
;MQKRIGVIGFAALFFIASLLLAKGWAQQEKPFPTRQITYTICFDPGGQSDRVARLQQPHLDRLFKQKVIIDYKVGGGGALGWKELARGKPDGYSVAGFNIPHIILQPLQQEVGYKTEQIIPIVLFQRTPLALAVLKTSKFQTMQDLIDYAKKNPGKLSIGGSGTFSGYHMAALRFEKMTGTKITYVPFTGSAPQMTNFLGGHIDAIFGASDDVTRYKDKVRVFAFAMEKRFSEFPDVPTFKELKMDLVEAVDRGVACPPKTPPYIIKKLEAVYL
;
A
#
# COMPACT_ATOMS: atom_id res chain seq x y z
N MET A 1 -26.83 68.90 -19.97
CA MET A 1 -27.36 67.58 -19.43
C MET A 1 -27.02 66.38 -20.29
N GLN A 2 -26.26 66.42 -21.36
CA GLN A 2 -26.02 65.29 -22.28
C GLN A 2 -24.72 64.47 -22.03
N LYS A 3 -23.81 64.88 -21.14
CA LYS A 3 -22.53 64.18 -20.89
C LYS A 3 -22.55 63.10 -19.80
N ARG A 4 -23.64 62.95 -19.04
CA ARG A 4 -23.73 61.96 -17.94
C ARG A 4 -24.35 60.63 -18.35
N ILE A 5 -25.07 60.57 -19.47
CA ILE A 5 -25.75 59.33 -19.94
C ILE A 5 -24.76 58.36 -20.61
N GLY A 6 -23.69 58.83 -21.25
CA GLY A 6 -22.69 58.01 -21.92
C GLY A 6 -21.80 57.17 -20.98
N VAL A 7 -21.51 57.66 -19.78
CA VAL A 7 -20.60 56.98 -18.83
C VAL A 7 -21.29 55.85 -18.12
N ILE A 8 -22.59 55.97 -17.83
CA ILE A 8 -23.37 54.89 -17.16
C ILE A 8 -23.60 53.71 -18.11
N GLY A 9 -23.83 53.97 -19.41
CA GLY A 9 -23.99 52.93 -20.42
C GLY A 9 -22.72 52.11 -20.66
N PHE A 10 -21.55 52.75 -20.64
CA PHE A 10 -20.26 52.08 -20.82
C PHE A 10 -19.88 51.24 -19.61
N ALA A 11 -20.16 51.68 -18.37
CA ALA A 11 -19.91 50.94 -17.16
C ALA A 11 -20.80 49.69 -17.03
N ALA A 12 -22.08 49.81 -17.44
CA ALA A 12 -23.01 48.66 -17.43
C ALA A 12 -22.64 47.58 -18.47
N LEU A 13 -22.17 47.96 -19.66
CA LEU A 13 -21.69 47.04 -20.70
C LEU A 13 -20.41 46.32 -20.26
N PHE A 14 -19.49 47.01 -19.56
CA PHE A 14 -18.27 46.36 -19.04
C PHE A 14 -18.56 45.41 -17.90
N PHE A 15 -19.57 45.71 -17.06
CA PHE A 15 -19.98 44.82 -15.96
C PHE A 15 -20.71 43.58 -16.47
N ILE A 16 -21.53 43.71 -17.54
CA ILE A 16 -22.19 42.55 -18.17
C ILE A 16 -21.17 41.70 -18.95
N ALA A 17 -20.20 42.29 -19.62
CA ALA A 17 -19.12 41.59 -20.29
C ALA A 17 -18.21 40.83 -19.31
N SER A 18 -17.90 41.40 -18.14
CA SER A 18 -17.12 40.70 -17.10
C SER A 18 -17.88 39.57 -16.43
N LEU A 19 -19.22 39.71 -16.27
CA LEU A 19 -20.07 38.60 -15.77
C LEU A 19 -20.24 37.44 -16.79
N LEU A 20 -20.24 37.75 -18.08
CA LEU A 20 -20.27 36.74 -19.14
C LEU A 20 -18.91 36.02 -19.30
N LEU A 21 -17.80 36.76 -19.13
CA LEU A 21 -16.45 36.16 -19.09
C LEU A 21 -16.23 35.31 -17.84
N ALA A 22 -16.78 35.68 -16.69
CA ALA A 22 -16.71 34.85 -15.47
C ALA A 22 -17.51 33.58 -15.56
N LYS A 23 -18.59 33.52 -16.33
CA LYS A 23 -19.34 32.26 -16.62
C LYS A 23 -18.64 31.34 -17.62
N GLY A 24 -17.74 31.83 -18.44
CA GLY A 24 -16.99 31.04 -19.43
C GLY A 24 -15.86 30.19 -18.84
N TRP A 25 -15.51 30.39 -17.56
CA TRP A 25 -14.41 29.69 -16.91
C TRP A 25 -14.87 28.62 -15.91
N ALA A 26 -16.16 28.35 -15.81
CA ALA A 26 -16.59 27.09 -15.21
C ALA A 26 -16.20 25.99 -16.19
N GLN A 27 -14.99 25.46 -16.04
CA GLN A 27 -14.49 24.31 -16.80
C GLN A 27 -15.52 23.20 -16.66
N GLN A 28 -16.33 22.98 -17.72
CA GLN A 28 -17.41 22.00 -17.69
C GLN A 28 -16.75 20.64 -17.41
N GLU A 29 -16.99 20.09 -16.21
CA GLU A 29 -16.43 18.80 -15.81
C GLU A 29 -16.84 17.75 -16.84
N LYS A 30 -15.85 17.20 -17.52
CA LYS A 30 -16.09 16.14 -18.49
C LYS A 30 -16.69 14.92 -17.78
N PRO A 31 -17.62 14.20 -18.42
CA PRO A 31 -18.10 12.93 -17.88
C PRO A 31 -16.92 12.00 -17.56
N PHE A 32 -16.87 11.51 -16.32
CA PHE A 32 -15.86 10.56 -15.87
C PHE A 32 -16.48 9.58 -14.86
N PRO A 33 -16.17 8.26 -14.96
CA PRO A 33 -15.50 7.59 -16.08
C PRO A 33 -16.48 7.30 -17.24
N THR A 34 -15.99 7.27 -18.49
CA THR A 34 -16.75 6.91 -19.69
C THR A 34 -16.23 5.64 -20.37
N ARG A 35 -15.17 5.05 -19.84
CA ARG A 35 -14.53 3.80 -20.30
C ARG A 35 -13.92 3.07 -19.11
N GLN A 36 -13.45 1.87 -19.34
CA GLN A 36 -12.80 1.05 -18.31
C GLN A 36 -11.62 1.75 -17.62
N ILE A 37 -11.45 1.45 -16.33
CA ILE A 37 -10.34 1.90 -15.50
C ILE A 37 -9.36 0.74 -15.31
N THR A 38 -8.07 0.98 -15.45
CA THR A 38 -7.02 0.01 -15.14
C THR A 38 -6.56 0.21 -13.70
N TYR A 39 -6.66 -0.86 -12.90
CA TYR A 39 -6.13 -0.91 -11.54
C TYR A 39 -4.88 -1.80 -11.51
N THR A 40 -3.72 -1.16 -11.42
CA THR A 40 -2.42 -1.85 -11.42
C THR A 40 -2.07 -2.35 -10.03
N ILE A 41 -1.78 -3.64 -9.93
CA ILE A 41 -1.20 -4.30 -8.75
C ILE A 41 0.31 -4.36 -8.93
N CYS A 42 1.05 -3.84 -7.93
CA CYS A 42 2.51 -3.73 -8.00
C CYS A 42 3.25 -4.96 -7.42
N PHE A 43 2.51 -6.02 -7.09
CA PHE A 43 2.98 -7.26 -6.46
C PHE A 43 2.41 -8.48 -7.17
N ASP A 44 2.96 -9.67 -6.86
CA ASP A 44 2.55 -10.90 -7.52
C ASP A 44 1.06 -11.22 -7.37
N PRO A 45 0.44 -11.83 -8.39
CA PRO A 45 -0.90 -12.41 -8.30
C PRO A 45 -1.03 -13.39 -7.15
N GLY A 46 -2.23 -13.48 -6.55
CA GLY A 46 -2.51 -14.34 -5.39
C GLY A 46 -1.98 -13.79 -4.06
N GLY A 47 -1.16 -12.72 -4.08
CA GLY A 47 -0.71 -12.01 -2.90
C GLY A 47 -1.83 -11.15 -2.27
N GLN A 48 -1.52 -10.53 -1.14
CA GLN A 48 -2.52 -9.77 -0.38
C GLN A 48 -3.10 -8.60 -1.18
N SER A 49 -2.27 -7.83 -1.90
CA SER A 49 -2.74 -6.70 -2.72
C SER A 49 -3.70 -7.16 -3.82
N ASP A 50 -3.42 -8.30 -4.47
CA ASP A 50 -4.30 -8.88 -5.49
C ASP A 50 -5.63 -9.34 -4.89
N ARG A 51 -5.60 -10.07 -3.78
CA ARG A 51 -6.83 -10.54 -3.12
C ARG A 51 -7.76 -9.39 -2.75
N VAL A 52 -7.22 -8.32 -2.19
CA VAL A 52 -8.01 -7.15 -1.80
C VAL A 52 -8.58 -6.44 -3.03
N ALA A 53 -7.78 -6.24 -4.08
CA ALA A 53 -8.26 -5.62 -5.32
C ALA A 53 -9.38 -6.44 -5.96
N ARG A 54 -9.27 -7.77 -5.99
CA ARG A 54 -10.31 -8.65 -6.52
C ARG A 54 -11.59 -8.66 -5.68
N LEU A 55 -11.48 -8.51 -4.35
CA LEU A 55 -12.65 -8.33 -3.48
C LEU A 55 -13.35 -7.00 -3.75
N GLN A 56 -12.60 -5.94 -4.03
CA GLN A 56 -13.15 -4.62 -4.35
C GLN A 56 -13.72 -4.55 -5.77
N GLN A 57 -13.14 -5.25 -6.74
CA GLN A 57 -13.43 -5.13 -8.17
C GLN A 57 -14.94 -5.17 -8.51
N PRO A 58 -15.75 -6.13 -8.02
CA PRO A 58 -17.18 -6.17 -8.36
C PRO A 58 -17.96 -4.93 -7.86
N HIS A 59 -17.53 -4.38 -6.71
CA HIS A 59 -18.13 -3.18 -6.14
C HIS A 59 -17.72 -1.94 -6.94
N LEU A 60 -16.44 -1.85 -7.30
CA LEU A 60 -15.91 -0.76 -8.13
C LEU A 60 -16.57 -0.74 -9.52
N ASP A 61 -16.71 -1.91 -10.18
CA ASP A 61 -17.44 -2.05 -11.45
C ASP A 61 -18.85 -1.44 -11.36
N ARG A 62 -19.57 -1.78 -10.29
CA ARG A 62 -20.93 -1.29 -10.06
C ARG A 62 -20.98 0.22 -9.80
N LEU A 63 -20.10 0.72 -8.95
CA LEU A 63 -20.09 2.13 -8.54
C LEU A 63 -19.60 3.05 -9.66
N PHE A 64 -18.57 2.66 -10.40
CA PHE A 64 -18.09 3.40 -11.56
C PHE A 64 -19.00 3.27 -12.78
N LYS A 65 -19.91 2.28 -12.82
CA LYS A 65 -20.68 1.89 -14.02
C LYS A 65 -19.77 1.62 -15.22
N GLN A 66 -18.55 1.22 -14.97
CA GLN A 66 -17.49 0.90 -15.92
C GLN A 66 -16.67 -0.27 -15.38
N LYS A 67 -16.06 -1.06 -16.27
CA LYS A 67 -15.20 -2.15 -15.87
C LYS A 67 -13.90 -1.65 -15.24
N VAL A 68 -13.51 -2.25 -14.13
CA VAL A 68 -12.17 -2.11 -13.53
C VAL A 68 -11.35 -3.33 -13.92
N ILE A 69 -10.29 -3.10 -14.68
CA ILE A 69 -9.40 -4.16 -15.15
C ILE A 69 -8.19 -4.23 -14.24
N ILE A 70 -7.97 -5.37 -13.63
CA ILE A 70 -6.77 -5.60 -12.80
C ILE A 70 -5.62 -5.97 -13.73
N ASP A 71 -4.54 -5.20 -13.65
CA ASP A 71 -3.28 -5.41 -14.35
C ASP A 71 -2.14 -5.56 -13.33
N TYR A 72 -1.00 -6.12 -13.75
CA TYR A 72 0.13 -6.38 -12.86
C TYR A 72 1.42 -5.76 -13.42
N LYS A 73 2.13 -5.03 -12.53
CA LYS A 73 3.47 -4.47 -12.79
C LYS A 73 4.39 -4.81 -11.62
N VAL A 74 4.82 -6.06 -11.61
CA VAL A 74 5.58 -6.65 -10.50
C VAL A 74 7.07 -6.35 -10.65
N GLY A 75 7.70 -5.97 -9.54
CA GLY A 75 9.16 -5.81 -9.46
C GLY A 75 9.60 -4.73 -8.48
N GLY A 76 10.81 -4.91 -7.95
CA GLY A 76 11.44 -3.96 -7.02
C GLY A 76 10.62 -3.68 -5.75
N GLY A 77 9.86 -4.67 -5.24
CA GLY A 77 8.98 -4.47 -4.08
C GLY A 77 7.87 -3.44 -4.31
N GLY A 78 7.36 -3.35 -5.56
CA GLY A 78 6.33 -2.41 -6.00
C GLY A 78 6.85 -1.23 -6.80
N ALA A 79 8.16 -0.95 -6.77
CA ALA A 79 8.75 0.23 -7.41
C ALA A 79 8.47 0.33 -8.91
N LEU A 80 8.44 -0.81 -9.63
CA LEU A 80 8.17 -0.80 -11.07
C LEU A 80 6.76 -0.26 -11.38
N GLY A 81 5.74 -0.72 -10.66
CA GLY A 81 4.37 -0.26 -10.87
C GLY A 81 4.19 1.22 -10.49
N TRP A 82 4.81 1.67 -9.40
CA TRP A 82 4.74 3.08 -8.99
C TRP A 82 5.53 4.01 -9.92
N LYS A 83 6.64 3.55 -10.49
CA LYS A 83 7.36 4.27 -11.55
C LYS A 83 6.48 4.46 -12.80
N GLU A 84 5.74 3.44 -13.21
CA GLU A 84 4.79 3.56 -14.33
C GLU A 84 3.64 4.50 -13.98
N LEU A 85 3.09 4.41 -12.76
CA LEU A 85 2.05 5.32 -12.29
C LEU A 85 2.51 6.77 -12.33
N ALA A 86 3.73 7.06 -11.85
CA ALA A 86 4.30 8.41 -11.85
C ALA A 86 4.47 9.02 -13.25
N ARG A 87 4.52 8.17 -14.29
CA ARG A 87 4.59 8.57 -15.71
C ARG A 87 3.27 8.45 -16.45
N GLY A 88 2.23 8.00 -15.74
CA GLY A 88 0.91 7.75 -16.30
C GLY A 88 0.20 9.02 -16.74
N LYS A 89 -0.82 8.86 -17.61
CA LYS A 89 -1.68 9.98 -18.02
C LYS A 89 -2.55 10.42 -16.86
N PRO A 90 -2.67 11.75 -16.59
CA PRO A 90 -3.44 12.29 -15.50
C PRO A 90 -4.94 12.37 -15.80
N ASP A 91 -5.52 11.31 -16.36
CA ASP A 91 -6.91 11.28 -16.83
C ASP A 91 -7.85 10.42 -15.97
N GLY A 92 -7.31 9.83 -14.88
CA GLY A 92 -8.06 9.01 -13.92
C GLY A 92 -8.34 7.58 -14.37
N TYR A 93 -7.96 7.19 -15.59
CA TYR A 93 -8.23 5.83 -16.11
C TYR A 93 -7.12 4.82 -15.77
N SER A 94 -6.04 5.28 -15.15
CA SER A 94 -5.00 4.43 -14.58
C SER A 94 -4.85 4.76 -13.11
N VAL A 95 -5.07 3.78 -12.26
CA VAL A 95 -4.81 3.85 -10.82
C VAL A 95 -3.91 2.69 -10.42
N ALA A 96 -3.19 2.81 -9.33
CA ALA A 96 -2.38 1.72 -8.81
C ALA A 96 -2.55 1.56 -7.31
N GLY A 97 -2.50 0.31 -6.86
CA GLY A 97 -2.37 0.00 -5.45
C GLY A 97 -1.02 0.45 -4.91
N PHE A 98 -0.98 1.05 -3.72
CA PHE A 98 0.27 1.37 -3.05
C PHE A 98 0.30 0.84 -1.62
N ASN A 99 1.51 0.63 -1.13
CA ASN A 99 1.78 0.13 0.21
C ASN A 99 2.68 1.11 0.97
N ILE A 100 2.30 1.46 2.20
CA ILE A 100 3.15 2.16 3.16
C ILE A 100 3.72 1.10 4.12
N PRO A 101 5.03 1.17 4.47
CA PRO A 101 5.99 2.24 4.18
C PRO A 101 6.75 2.11 2.85
N HIS A 102 6.54 1.07 2.05
CA HIS A 102 7.31 0.73 0.85
C HIS A 102 7.50 1.93 -0.11
N ILE A 103 6.38 2.55 -0.53
CA ILE A 103 6.38 3.66 -1.51
C ILE A 103 7.13 4.91 -1.02
N ILE A 104 7.30 5.04 0.32
CA ILE A 104 8.00 6.15 0.95
C ILE A 104 9.49 5.82 1.13
N LEU A 105 9.81 4.63 1.66
CA LEU A 105 11.17 4.28 2.04
C LEU A 105 12.07 3.96 0.84
N GLN A 106 11.51 3.36 -0.21
CA GLN A 106 12.32 2.95 -1.36
C GLN A 106 13.03 4.12 -2.07
N PRO A 107 12.35 5.24 -2.43
CA PRO A 107 13.02 6.37 -3.08
C PRO A 107 13.98 7.14 -2.14
N LEU A 108 13.92 6.93 -0.83
CA LEU A 108 14.88 7.49 0.13
C LEU A 108 16.18 6.69 0.18
N GLN A 109 16.18 5.43 -0.26
CA GLN A 109 17.31 4.51 -0.15
C GLN A 109 17.99 4.24 -1.47
N GLN A 110 17.28 4.35 -2.58
CA GLN A 110 17.80 4.04 -3.90
C GLN A 110 17.02 4.76 -5.00
N GLU A 111 17.66 4.91 -6.17
CA GLU A 111 16.96 5.46 -7.33
C GLU A 111 15.97 4.44 -7.90
N VAL A 112 14.67 4.72 -7.75
CA VAL A 112 13.57 3.84 -8.17
C VAL A 112 12.80 4.37 -9.37
N GLY A 113 13.17 5.57 -9.85
CA GLY A 113 12.56 6.20 -11.01
C GLY A 113 11.20 6.86 -10.75
N TYR A 114 10.85 7.08 -9.49
CA TYR A 114 9.75 7.92 -9.03
C TYR A 114 10.13 8.62 -7.70
N LYS A 115 9.39 9.67 -7.36
CA LYS A 115 9.43 10.30 -6.04
C LYS A 115 8.06 10.18 -5.40
N THR A 116 8.01 9.93 -4.08
CA THR A 116 6.75 9.70 -3.35
C THR A 116 5.76 10.86 -3.54
N GLU A 117 6.24 12.09 -3.48
CA GLU A 117 5.44 13.30 -3.62
C GLU A 117 4.85 13.52 -5.02
N GLN A 118 5.30 12.76 -6.02
CA GLN A 118 4.72 12.80 -7.36
C GLN A 118 3.41 12.00 -7.45
N ILE A 119 3.21 11.05 -6.57
CA ILE A 119 2.07 10.12 -6.61
C ILE A 119 0.95 10.70 -5.75
N ILE A 120 -0.26 10.79 -6.32
CA ILE A 120 -1.41 11.37 -5.65
C ILE A 120 -2.21 10.24 -4.98
N PRO A 121 -2.19 10.13 -3.63
CA PRO A 121 -3.03 9.16 -2.93
C PRO A 121 -4.51 9.54 -3.06
N ILE A 122 -5.36 8.56 -3.33
CA ILE A 122 -6.82 8.70 -3.35
C ILE A 122 -7.38 8.31 -1.99
N VAL A 123 -7.01 7.12 -1.51
CA VAL A 123 -7.53 6.58 -0.25
C VAL A 123 -6.56 5.58 0.36
N LEU A 124 -6.54 5.53 1.69
CA LEU A 124 -6.03 4.40 2.48
C LEU A 124 -7.24 3.61 2.98
N PHE A 125 -7.35 2.35 2.62
CA PHE A 125 -8.52 1.52 2.94
C PHE A 125 -8.21 0.32 3.84
N GLN A 126 -6.92 0.01 4.07
CA GLN A 126 -6.55 -1.16 4.88
C GLN A 126 -5.26 -0.92 5.63
N ARG A 127 -5.25 -1.35 6.90
CA ARG A 127 -4.07 -1.52 7.72
C ARG A 127 -3.93 -2.97 8.11
N THR A 128 -2.78 -3.60 7.79
CA THR A 128 -2.53 -5.01 8.09
C THR A 128 -1.32 -5.13 8.99
N PRO A 129 -1.51 -5.48 10.26
CA PRO A 129 -0.43 -5.72 11.19
C PRO A 129 0.44 -6.89 10.77
N LEU A 130 1.70 -6.89 11.21
CA LEU A 130 2.65 -7.97 10.97
C LEU A 130 2.75 -8.90 12.17
N ALA A 131 3.16 -10.14 11.88
CA ALA A 131 3.43 -11.16 12.88
C ALA A 131 4.76 -11.87 12.59
N LEU A 132 5.48 -12.24 13.63
CA LEU A 132 6.62 -13.16 13.53
C LEU A 132 6.11 -14.58 13.68
N ALA A 133 6.34 -15.40 12.68
CA ALA A 133 5.87 -16.79 12.66
C ALA A 133 6.91 -17.76 12.12
N VAL A 134 6.80 -19.01 12.58
CA VAL A 134 7.54 -20.17 12.09
C VAL A 134 6.55 -21.29 11.69
N LEU A 135 7.00 -22.30 10.96
CA LEU A 135 6.19 -23.49 10.75
C LEU A 135 5.96 -24.22 12.08
N LYS A 136 4.80 -24.86 12.24
CA LYS A 136 4.55 -25.75 13.42
C LYS A 136 5.56 -26.89 13.52
N THR A 137 6.09 -27.34 12.39
CA THR A 137 7.13 -28.39 12.29
C THR A 137 8.55 -27.85 12.53
N SER A 138 8.71 -26.54 12.71
CA SER A 138 10.02 -25.91 12.96
C SER A 138 10.63 -26.41 14.26
N LYS A 139 11.97 -26.47 14.30
CA LYS A 139 12.73 -26.70 15.53
C LYS A 139 12.53 -25.61 16.59
N PHE A 140 12.10 -24.42 16.19
CA PHE A 140 11.84 -23.30 17.10
C PHE A 140 10.43 -23.42 17.67
N GLN A 141 10.33 -23.70 18.97
CA GLN A 141 9.07 -23.85 19.68
C GLN A 141 8.62 -22.54 20.32
N THR A 142 9.57 -21.70 20.68
CA THR A 142 9.38 -20.40 21.33
C THR A 142 10.15 -19.30 20.59
N MET A 143 9.77 -18.04 20.84
CA MET A 143 10.54 -16.90 20.35
C MET A 143 11.97 -16.89 20.93
N GLN A 144 12.15 -17.36 22.18
CA GLN A 144 13.44 -17.43 22.80
C GLN A 144 14.37 -18.42 22.08
N ASP A 145 13.88 -19.59 21.65
CA ASP A 145 14.67 -20.54 20.85
C ASP A 145 15.21 -19.90 19.58
N LEU A 146 14.36 -19.11 18.91
CA LEU A 146 14.72 -18.40 17.68
C LEU A 146 15.79 -17.34 17.94
N ILE A 147 15.65 -16.57 19.02
CA ILE A 147 16.63 -15.56 19.43
C ILE A 147 17.96 -16.20 19.82
N ASP A 148 17.95 -17.26 20.63
CA ASP A 148 19.14 -17.95 21.09
C ASP A 148 19.90 -18.62 19.92
N TYR A 149 19.16 -19.18 18.97
CA TYR A 149 19.77 -19.70 17.75
C TYR A 149 20.46 -18.59 16.93
N ALA A 150 19.79 -17.47 16.75
CA ALA A 150 20.35 -16.34 15.99
C ALA A 150 21.60 -15.74 16.67
N LYS A 151 21.62 -15.68 18.01
CA LYS A 151 22.79 -15.23 18.78
C LYS A 151 23.98 -16.19 18.64
N LYS A 152 23.71 -17.49 18.70
CA LYS A 152 24.75 -18.52 18.54
C LYS A 152 25.23 -18.68 17.10
N ASN A 153 24.42 -18.31 16.12
CA ASN A 153 24.68 -18.49 14.70
C ASN A 153 24.40 -17.18 13.92
N PRO A 154 25.22 -16.13 14.08
CA PRO A 154 24.98 -14.83 13.44
C PRO A 154 24.83 -14.96 11.92
N GLY A 155 23.76 -14.39 11.37
CA GLY A 155 23.47 -14.41 9.94
C GLY A 155 22.98 -15.76 9.38
N LYS A 156 22.73 -16.78 10.22
CA LYS A 156 22.23 -18.08 9.74
C LYS A 156 20.70 -18.21 9.84
N LEU A 157 20.06 -17.42 10.69
CA LEU A 157 18.61 -17.40 10.77
C LEU A 157 18.05 -16.61 9.59
N SER A 158 17.26 -17.27 8.76
CA SER A 158 16.57 -16.65 7.61
C SER A 158 15.16 -16.20 8.00
N ILE A 159 14.87 -14.90 7.80
CA ILE A 159 13.52 -14.35 8.00
C ILE A 159 13.04 -13.71 6.69
N GLY A 160 11.95 -14.25 6.15
CA GLY A 160 11.38 -13.76 4.90
C GLY A 160 10.38 -12.62 5.10
N GLY A 161 10.28 -11.77 4.08
CA GLY A 161 9.27 -10.73 3.98
C GLY A 161 9.06 -10.25 2.54
N SER A 162 7.95 -9.55 2.29
CA SER A 162 7.63 -9.02 0.97
C SER A 162 8.33 -7.69 0.73
N GLY A 163 9.36 -7.70 -0.13
CA GLY A 163 10.12 -6.52 -0.57
C GLY A 163 11.20 -6.05 0.41
N THR A 164 12.19 -5.33 -0.13
CA THR A 164 13.15 -4.53 0.66
C THR A 164 12.54 -3.16 0.98
N PHE A 165 13.02 -2.47 2.01
CA PHE A 165 12.50 -1.17 2.48
C PHE A 165 10.97 -1.18 2.61
N SER A 166 10.47 -2.26 3.17
CA SER A 166 9.06 -2.56 3.40
C SER A 166 8.77 -2.62 4.89
N GLY A 167 7.50 -2.65 5.30
CA GLY A 167 7.13 -2.90 6.69
C GLY A 167 7.72 -4.22 7.21
N TYR A 168 7.75 -5.25 6.38
CA TYR A 168 8.34 -6.55 6.71
C TYR A 168 9.84 -6.46 7.00
N HIS A 169 10.57 -5.74 6.15
CA HIS A 169 12.00 -5.50 6.34
C HIS A 169 12.27 -4.62 7.57
N MET A 170 11.47 -3.57 7.76
CA MET A 170 11.58 -2.72 8.96
C MET A 170 11.34 -3.50 10.24
N ALA A 171 10.33 -4.39 10.26
CA ALA A 171 10.07 -5.27 11.40
C ALA A 171 11.28 -6.19 11.69
N ALA A 172 11.88 -6.76 10.65
CA ALA A 172 13.07 -7.61 10.78
C ALA A 172 14.27 -6.84 11.34
N LEU A 173 14.57 -5.65 10.82
CA LEU A 173 15.66 -4.80 11.30
C LEU A 173 15.45 -4.33 12.76
N ARG A 174 14.21 -3.96 13.11
CA ARG A 174 13.87 -3.58 14.48
C ARG A 174 13.99 -4.77 15.44
N PHE A 175 13.53 -5.95 15.02
CA PHE A 175 13.70 -7.19 15.79
C PHE A 175 15.17 -7.52 16.00
N GLU A 176 16.00 -7.47 14.97
CA GLU A 176 17.45 -7.66 15.03
C GLU A 176 18.10 -6.71 16.05
N LYS A 177 17.76 -5.42 15.97
CA LYS A 177 18.28 -4.39 16.89
C LYS A 177 17.86 -4.64 18.33
N MET A 178 16.57 -4.98 18.57
CA MET A 178 16.04 -5.16 19.94
C MET A 178 16.56 -6.43 20.60
N THR A 179 16.82 -7.49 19.82
CA THR A 179 17.28 -8.78 20.35
C THR A 179 18.80 -8.91 20.38
N GLY A 180 19.55 -7.99 19.76
CA GLY A 180 20.99 -8.06 19.60
C GLY A 180 21.43 -9.26 18.75
N THR A 181 20.58 -9.66 17.79
CA THR A 181 20.86 -10.78 16.87
C THR A 181 21.34 -10.25 15.53
N LYS A 182 21.86 -11.15 14.69
CA LYS A 182 22.11 -10.91 13.27
C LYS A 182 21.37 -11.96 12.46
N ILE A 183 20.43 -11.50 11.62
CA ILE A 183 19.60 -12.35 10.78
C ILE A 183 19.92 -12.16 9.30
N THR A 184 19.49 -13.09 8.45
CA THR A 184 19.45 -12.91 7.00
C THR A 184 18.02 -12.63 6.59
N TYR A 185 17.75 -11.39 6.17
CA TYR A 185 16.45 -11.05 5.60
C TYR A 185 16.35 -11.52 4.15
N VAL A 186 15.29 -12.26 3.80
CA VAL A 186 15.03 -12.78 2.46
C VAL A 186 13.84 -12.04 1.84
N PRO A 187 14.08 -11.08 0.91
CA PRO A 187 13.01 -10.34 0.27
C PRO A 187 12.36 -11.16 -0.85
N PHE A 188 11.03 -11.16 -0.89
CA PHE A 188 10.23 -11.74 -1.97
C PHE A 188 9.51 -10.63 -2.74
N THR A 189 9.14 -10.90 -3.98
CA THR A 189 8.43 -9.94 -4.86
C THR A 189 6.99 -9.66 -4.41
N GLY A 190 6.44 -10.47 -3.49
CA GLY A 190 5.11 -10.31 -2.91
C GLY A 190 4.86 -11.31 -1.80
N SER A 191 3.68 -11.23 -1.15
CA SER A 191 3.34 -12.16 -0.07
C SER A 191 3.04 -13.57 -0.57
N ALA A 192 2.61 -13.75 -1.82
CA ALA A 192 2.38 -15.09 -2.38
C ALA A 192 3.68 -15.92 -2.47
N PRO A 193 4.76 -15.46 -3.15
CA PRO A 193 6.02 -16.19 -3.16
C PRO A 193 6.67 -16.30 -1.78
N GLN A 194 6.52 -15.30 -0.90
CA GLN A 194 6.95 -15.38 0.50
C GLN A 194 6.31 -16.59 1.19
N MET A 195 4.98 -16.68 1.15
CA MET A 195 4.25 -17.76 1.81
C MET A 195 4.53 -19.12 1.20
N THR A 196 4.69 -19.22 -0.12
CA THR A 196 5.07 -20.48 -0.80
C THR A 196 6.41 -20.99 -0.30
N ASN A 197 7.44 -20.15 -0.26
CA ASN A 197 8.77 -20.52 0.21
C ASN A 197 8.77 -20.85 1.72
N PHE A 198 8.03 -20.10 2.51
CA PHE A 198 7.90 -20.37 3.94
C PHE A 198 7.22 -21.70 4.22
N LEU A 199 6.07 -21.97 3.60
CA LEU A 199 5.34 -23.22 3.76
C LEU A 199 6.10 -24.43 3.22
N GLY A 200 7.00 -24.22 2.25
CA GLY A 200 7.95 -25.21 1.74
C GLY A 200 9.16 -25.44 2.64
N GLY A 201 9.32 -24.68 3.72
CA GLY A 201 10.47 -24.81 4.64
C GLY A 201 11.78 -24.27 4.10
N HIS A 202 11.75 -23.43 3.06
CA HIS A 202 12.95 -22.83 2.46
C HIS A 202 13.51 -21.62 3.23
N ILE A 203 12.77 -21.12 4.20
CA ILE A 203 13.16 -20.07 5.15
C ILE A 203 12.70 -20.46 6.55
N ASP A 204 13.46 -20.05 7.57
CA ASP A 204 13.21 -20.46 8.96
C ASP A 204 11.99 -19.80 9.57
N ALA A 205 11.78 -18.50 9.28
CA ALA A 205 10.70 -17.70 9.84
C ALA A 205 10.22 -16.66 8.83
N ILE A 206 9.10 -16.01 9.14
CA ILE A 206 8.61 -14.85 8.40
C ILE A 206 8.22 -13.71 9.35
N PHE A 207 8.43 -12.47 8.92
CA PHE A 207 7.46 -11.45 9.23
C PHE A 207 6.37 -11.53 8.17
N GLY A 208 5.18 -11.97 8.59
CA GLY A 208 4.02 -12.20 7.71
C GLY A 208 2.88 -11.23 8.03
N ALA A 209 2.03 -10.96 7.06
CA ALA A 209 0.81 -10.20 7.30
C ALA A 209 -0.18 -11.02 8.15
N SER A 210 -0.95 -10.35 9.02
CA SER A 210 -1.88 -11.01 9.94
C SER A 210 -2.89 -11.91 9.22
N ASP A 211 -3.41 -11.51 8.06
CA ASP A 211 -4.32 -12.30 7.25
C ASP A 211 -3.66 -13.54 6.59
N ASP A 212 -2.36 -13.44 6.24
CA ASP A 212 -1.62 -14.57 5.70
C ASP A 212 -1.39 -15.63 6.81
N VAL A 213 -0.97 -15.23 8.02
CA VAL A 213 -0.79 -16.18 9.13
C VAL A 213 -2.13 -16.76 9.59
N THR A 214 -3.23 -16.00 9.54
CA THR A 214 -4.58 -16.50 9.85
C THR A 214 -5.03 -17.54 8.85
N ARG A 215 -4.79 -17.35 7.56
CA ARG A 215 -5.13 -18.31 6.51
C ARG A 215 -4.46 -19.67 6.72
N TYR A 216 -3.25 -19.67 7.24
CA TYR A 216 -2.44 -20.88 7.45
C TYR A 216 -2.26 -21.22 8.94
N LYS A 217 -3.20 -20.80 9.82
CA LYS A 217 -3.12 -21.00 11.26
C LYS A 217 -2.86 -22.44 11.69
N ASP A 218 -3.30 -23.42 10.89
CA ASP A 218 -3.07 -24.83 11.16
C ASP A 218 -1.64 -25.30 10.87
N LYS A 219 -0.89 -24.54 10.06
CA LYS A 219 0.48 -24.87 9.63
C LYS A 219 1.55 -24.01 10.31
N VAL A 220 1.18 -22.85 10.86
CA VAL A 220 2.12 -21.88 11.43
C VAL A 220 1.99 -21.78 12.94
N ARG A 221 3.09 -21.46 13.60
CA ARG A 221 3.15 -20.99 14.99
C ARG A 221 3.51 -19.53 14.98
N VAL A 222 2.63 -18.69 15.47
CA VAL A 222 2.84 -17.25 15.62
C VAL A 222 3.43 -16.97 16.99
N PHE A 223 4.54 -16.27 17.06
CA PHE A 223 5.21 -15.92 18.33
C PHE A 223 4.71 -14.60 18.89
N ALA A 224 4.52 -13.61 18.06
CA ALA A 224 3.96 -12.32 18.47
C ALA A 224 3.40 -11.53 17.28
N PHE A 225 2.44 -10.66 17.58
CA PHE A 225 1.95 -9.65 16.65
C PHE A 225 2.59 -8.28 16.91
N ALA A 226 2.93 -7.58 15.85
CA ALA A 226 3.45 -6.20 15.88
C ALA A 226 2.28 -5.19 16.02
N MET A 227 1.54 -5.29 17.12
CA MET A 227 0.32 -4.53 17.41
C MET A 227 0.36 -3.91 18.81
N GLU A 228 -0.50 -2.90 19.04
CA GLU A 228 -0.72 -2.32 20.38
C GLU A 228 -1.50 -3.26 21.29
N LYS A 229 -2.46 -4.02 20.74
CA LYS A 229 -3.33 -4.95 21.45
C LYS A 229 -3.31 -6.29 20.73
N ARG A 230 -3.63 -7.36 21.46
CA ARG A 230 -3.72 -8.71 20.88
C ARG A 230 -4.68 -8.76 19.71
N PHE A 231 -4.34 -9.58 18.74
CA PHE A 231 -5.16 -9.83 17.56
C PHE A 231 -6.30 -10.79 17.92
N SER A 232 -7.54 -10.41 17.66
CA SER A 232 -8.73 -11.16 18.06
C SER A 232 -8.79 -12.60 17.53
N GLU A 233 -8.24 -12.82 16.32
CA GLU A 233 -8.16 -14.17 15.72
C GLU A 233 -7.12 -15.10 16.41
N PHE A 234 -6.24 -14.53 17.25
CA PHE A 234 -5.18 -15.21 18.00
C PHE A 234 -5.10 -14.65 19.43
N PRO A 235 -6.14 -14.85 20.27
CA PRO A 235 -6.21 -14.22 21.59
C PRO A 235 -5.11 -14.67 22.54
N ASP A 236 -4.57 -15.86 22.35
CA ASP A 236 -3.49 -16.43 23.18
C ASP A 236 -2.10 -15.99 22.76
N VAL A 237 -1.94 -15.39 21.56
CA VAL A 237 -0.66 -14.94 21.06
C VAL A 237 -0.39 -13.51 21.54
N PRO A 238 0.75 -13.26 22.21
CA PRO A 238 1.08 -11.93 22.73
C PRO A 238 1.42 -10.95 21.60
N THR A 239 1.39 -9.67 21.94
CA THR A 239 2.02 -8.64 21.13
C THR A 239 3.51 -8.53 21.49
N PHE A 240 4.32 -7.95 20.58
CA PHE A 240 5.71 -7.65 20.91
C PHE A 240 5.82 -6.71 22.12
N LYS A 241 4.89 -5.77 22.31
CA LYS A 241 4.84 -4.87 23.47
C LYS A 241 4.68 -5.62 24.80
N GLU A 242 3.80 -6.63 24.83
CA GLU A 242 3.64 -7.49 26.02
C GLU A 242 4.92 -8.27 26.35
N LEU A 243 5.74 -8.55 25.31
CA LEU A 243 7.08 -9.15 25.45
C LEU A 243 8.20 -8.12 25.70
N LYS A 244 7.84 -6.87 26.04
CA LYS A 244 8.76 -5.75 26.31
C LYS A 244 9.63 -5.37 25.10
N MET A 245 9.17 -5.65 23.90
CA MET A 245 9.76 -5.22 22.64
C MET A 245 8.86 -4.16 22.00
N ASP A 246 9.37 -2.93 21.86
CA ASP A 246 8.62 -1.83 21.24
C ASP A 246 8.59 -1.98 19.71
N LEU A 247 7.86 -2.98 19.24
CA LEU A 247 7.66 -3.26 17.82
C LEU A 247 6.17 -3.25 17.49
N VAL A 248 5.73 -2.14 16.90
CA VAL A 248 4.44 -2.00 16.24
C VAL A 248 4.71 -1.70 14.79
N GLU A 249 4.23 -2.57 13.90
CA GLU A 249 4.50 -2.48 12.47
C GLU A 249 3.34 -3.06 11.66
N ALA A 250 3.02 -2.39 10.56
CA ALA A 250 1.94 -2.78 9.67
C ALA A 250 2.29 -2.46 8.22
N VAL A 251 1.50 -3.00 7.31
CA VAL A 251 1.46 -2.54 5.92
C VAL A 251 0.10 -1.89 5.70
N ASP A 252 0.11 -0.59 5.45
CA ASP A 252 -1.08 0.14 5.05
C ASP A 252 -1.21 0.09 3.52
N ARG A 253 -2.46 -0.06 3.03
CA ARG A 253 -2.76 -0.17 1.60
C ARG A 253 -3.74 0.88 1.17
N GLY A 254 -3.49 1.42 0.00
CA GLY A 254 -4.35 2.40 -0.63
C GLY A 254 -4.31 2.33 -2.14
N VAL A 255 -5.02 3.25 -2.75
CA VAL A 255 -5.03 3.47 -4.20
C VAL A 255 -4.57 4.88 -4.48
N ALA A 256 -3.77 5.02 -5.52
CA ALA A 256 -3.22 6.29 -5.98
C ALA A 256 -3.41 6.47 -7.49
N CYS A 257 -3.35 7.73 -7.92
CA CYS A 257 -3.40 8.10 -9.33
C CYS A 257 -2.13 8.88 -9.75
N PRO A 258 -1.91 9.06 -11.08
CA PRO A 258 -0.77 9.78 -11.62
C PRO A 258 -0.69 11.23 -11.13
N PRO A 259 0.52 11.84 -11.13
CA PRO A 259 0.70 13.26 -10.85
C PRO A 259 -0.13 14.11 -11.81
N LYS A 260 -0.56 15.29 -11.36
CA LYS A 260 -1.37 16.25 -12.15
C LYS A 260 -2.77 15.75 -12.54
N THR A 261 -3.27 14.65 -11.96
CA THR A 261 -4.68 14.25 -12.14
C THR A 261 -5.58 15.37 -11.65
N PRO A 262 -6.59 15.80 -12.45
CA PRO A 262 -7.46 16.93 -12.10
C PRO A 262 -8.22 16.69 -10.79
N PRO A 263 -8.39 17.72 -9.94
CA PRO A 263 -9.04 17.59 -8.63
C PRO A 263 -10.46 17.01 -8.69
N TYR A 264 -11.24 17.31 -9.74
CA TYR A 264 -12.58 16.76 -9.89
C TYR A 264 -12.58 15.24 -10.16
N ILE A 265 -11.55 14.73 -10.85
CA ILE A 265 -11.35 13.29 -11.06
C ILE A 265 -10.97 12.62 -9.74
N ILE A 266 -10.04 13.23 -9.00
CA ILE A 266 -9.62 12.71 -7.69
C ILE A 266 -10.81 12.57 -6.76
N LYS A 267 -11.66 13.61 -6.65
CA LYS A 267 -12.88 13.57 -5.85
C LYS A 267 -13.86 12.48 -6.29
N LYS A 268 -14.01 12.24 -7.60
CA LYS A 268 -14.87 11.16 -8.12
C LYS A 268 -14.30 9.78 -7.82
N LEU A 269 -12.99 9.60 -7.93
CA LEU A 269 -12.33 8.36 -7.52
C LEU A 269 -12.50 8.14 -6.01
N GLU A 270 -12.20 9.14 -5.18
CA GLU A 270 -12.33 9.09 -3.72
C GLU A 270 -13.75 8.71 -3.28
N ALA A 271 -14.77 9.35 -3.85
CA ALA A 271 -16.17 9.11 -3.52
C ALA A 271 -16.64 7.66 -3.80
N VAL A 272 -15.93 6.91 -4.63
CA VAL A 272 -16.24 5.49 -4.90
C VAL A 272 -15.61 4.56 -3.86
N TYR A 273 -14.53 4.98 -3.22
CA TYR A 273 -13.83 4.17 -2.21
C TYR A 273 -14.31 4.46 -0.77
N LEU A 274 -15.00 5.59 -0.56
CA LEU A 274 -15.56 6.00 0.73
C LEU A 274 -17.05 5.68 0.82
#